data_febb05299b12c2ec2d00ed2ec5c51704
#
_entry.id   febb05299b12c2ec2d00ed2ec5c51704
#
_cell.length_a   1.000
_cell.length_b   1.000
_cell.length_c   1.000
_cell.angle_alpha   90.00
_cell.angle_beta   90.00
_cell.angle_gamma   90.00
#
_symmetry.space_group_name_H-M   'P 1'
#
loop_
_entity.id
_entity.type
_entity.pdbx_description
1 polymer ?
#
loop_
_entity_poly.entity_id
_entity_poly.type
_entity_poly.pdbx_seq_one_letter_code
_entity_poly.pdbx_strand_id
1 'polypeptide(L)'
;MPGLTMRSRTVAVTVVTFCIMLTYDGGSSDSALRITSATDAFAMSPSSRATKPTIVLVHGAFADATSFQELISILQQKHYPVVAVQNTLTSLDADIVTTKRLIDAQKGSVIVLGHSYGGAVITGAAAGNANVKALVYVAAFAPDANEPVGALQGKYTPPPLSNALVPDAAGFLYVDTAKFRDVVAADLPVRLTRIAAVTQKPVSGSVFTATTPQAAWRTIPSWYMVATDDHAINPDLERFYAKRMKAHTTEVKSSHVMYISHPADVARVIDEAANTITMASNRD
;
A
#
# COMPACT_ATOMS: atom_id res chain seq x y z
N MET A 1 -40.62 29.16 -25.30
CA MET A 1 -39.54 28.20 -25.62
C MET A 1 -38.46 28.89 -26.45
N PRO A 2 -37.22 29.04 -25.97
CA PRO A 2 -36.11 29.30 -26.86
C PRO A 2 -35.08 28.17 -26.69
N GLY A 3 -34.57 27.74 -27.91
CA GLY A 3 -33.71 26.61 -28.08
C GLY A 3 -32.27 26.81 -27.55
N LEU A 4 -31.72 25.74 -27.01
CA LEU A 4 -30.34 25.65 -26.60
C LEU A 4 -29.45 25.29 -27.80
N THR A 5 -28.60 26.21 -28.25
CA THR A 5 -27.57 25.97 -29.23
C THR A 5 -26.34 25.36 -28.58
N MET A 6 -26.03 24.14 -28.96
CA MET A 6 -24.84 23.38 -28.55
C MET A 6 -23.62 23.91 -29.33
N ARG A 7 -22.67 24.56 -28.65
CA ARG A 7 -21.38 24.98 -29.23
C ARG A 7 -20.38 23.81 -29.15
N SER A 8 -20.06 23.28 -30.33
CA SER A 8 -18.95 22.38 -30.56
C SER A 8 -17.61 23.07 -30.27
N ARG A 9 -16.76 22.50 -29.42
CA ARG A 9 -15.37 22.91 -29.25
C ARG A 9 -14.47 21.96 -30.00
N THR A 10 -13.93 22.45 -31.11
CA THR A 10 -12.89 21.78 -31.87
C THR A 10 -11.57 21.90 -31.14
N VAL A 11 -10.94 20.76 -30.83
CA VAL A 11 -9.57 20.69 -30.32
C VAL A 11 -8.61 20.62 -31.50
N ALA A 12 -7.81 21.66 -31.72
CA ALA A 12 -6.78 21.67 -32.73
C ALA A 12 -5.56 20.92 -32.25
N VAL A 13 -5.19 19.85 -32.92
CA VAL A 13 -3.92 19.14 -32.76
C VAL A 13 -2.89 19.83 -33.67
N THR A 14 -1.90 20.49 -33.08
CA THR A 14 -0.79 21.09 -33.79
C THR A 14 0.25 20.02 -34.12
N VAL A 15 0.35 19.67 -35.40
CA VAL A 15 1.44 18.84 -35.92
C VAL A 15 2.63 19.75 -36.20
N VAL A 16 3.74 19.59 -35.52
CA VAL A 16 5.00 20.28 -35.78
C VAL A 16 5.72 19.55 -36.92
N THR A 17 5.67 20.14 -38.13
CA THR A 17 6.43 19.67 -39.28
C THR A 17 7.85 20.24 -39.23
N PHE A 18 8.85 19.37 -39.10
CA PHE A 18 10.25 19.74 -39.24
C PHE A 18 10.60 19.95 -40.70
N CYS A 19 10.82 21.22 -41.13
CA CYS A 19 11.38 21.55 -42.43
C CYS A 19 12.90 21.42 -42.35
N ILE A 20 13.46 20.50 -43.13
CA ILE A 20 14.89 20.45 -43.43
C ILE A 20 15.11 21.34 -44.67
N MET A 21 15.81 22.47 -44.47
CA MET A 21 16.29 23.29 -45.62
C MET A 21 17.60 22.68 -46.11
N LEU A 22 17.57 22.19 -47.35
CA LEU A 22 18.76 21.88 -48.13
C LEU A 22 19.14 23.13 -48.95
N THR A 23 20.28 23.76 -48.64
CA THR A 23 20.89 24.75 -49.49
C THR A 23 21.79 24.04 -50.51
N TYR A 24 21.51 24.24 -51.77
CA TYR A 24 22.32 23.75 -52.90
C TYR A 24 23.29 24.87 -53.33
N ASP A 25 24.57 24.61 -53.20
CA ASP A 25 25.61 25.49 -53.76
C ASP A 25 26.28 24.77 -54.95
N GLY A 26 26.16 25.35 -56.13
CA GLY A 26 26.62 24.78 -57.35
C GLY A 26 28.10 25.14 -57.62
N GLY A 27 28.96 24.15 -57.71
CA GLY A 27 30.34 24.25 -58.14
C GLY A 27 30.88 22.91 -58.63
N SER A 28 31.25 22.88 -59.90
CA SER A 28 31.75 21.70 -60.63
C SER A 28 33.11 21.23 -60.14
N SER A 29 33.27 19.91 -59.92
CA SER A 29 34.35 19.07 -60.44
C SER A 29 34.40 17.72 -59.74
N ASP A 30 34.69 16.65 -60.48
CA ASP A 30 34.81 15.28 -60.12
C ASP A 30 35.56 15.00 -58.82
N SER A 31 34.84 14.41 -57.86
CA SER A 31 35.42 13.60 -56.79
C SER A 31 34.42 12.60 -56.28
N ALA A 32 34.67 11.33 -56.57
CA ALA A 32 33.86 10.23 -56.08
C ALA A 32 33.84 10.25 -54.55
N LEU A 33 32.67 10.67 -54.01
CA LEU A 33 32.42 10.64 -52.59
C LEU A 33 32.13 9.18 -52.15
N ARG A 34 33.11 8.56 -51.50
CA ARG A 34 32.89 7.29 -50.79
C ARG A 34 32.03 7.63 -49.61
N ILE A 35 30.75 7.28 -49.67
CA ILE A 35 29.85 7.28 -48.51
C ILE A 35 30.28 6.04 -47.66
N THR A 36 31.15 6.25 -46.69
CA THR A 36 31.30 5.32 -45.59
C THR A 36 30.05 5.48 -44.73
N SER A 37 29.17 4.50 -44.77
CA SER A 37 28.02 4.43 -43.88
C SER A 37 28.53 4.27 -42.44
N ALA A 38 28.58 5.37 -41.71
CA ALA A 38 28.75 5.33 -40.26
C ALA A 38 27.41 4.86 -39.63
N THR A 39 27.10 3.58 -39.79
CA THR A 39 26.01 2.90 -39.10
C THR A 39 26.49 2.23 -37.83
N ASP A 40 27.41 2.85 -37.13
CA ASP A 40 27.68 2.55 -35.72
C ASP A 40 27.21 3.68 -34.82
N ALA A 41 25.96 4.13 -35.06
CA ALA A 41 25.24 4.85 -34.04
C ALA A 41 24.95 3.83 -32.93
N PHE A 42 25.68 3.94 -31.82
CA PHE A 42 25.38 3.34 -30.54
C PHE A 42 23.86 3.31 -30.31
N ALA A 43 23.23 2.20 -30.64
CA ALA A 43 21.95 1.86 -30.09
C ALA A 43 22.20 1.57 -28.61
N MET A 44 22.30 2.63 -27.80
CA MET A 44 22.03 2.50 -26.37
C MET A 44 20.62 1.95 -26.28
N SER A 45 20.50 0.64 -26.14
CA SER A 45 19.26 0.01 -25.68
C SER A 45 18.84 0.84 -24.48
N PRO A 46 17.59 1.37 -24.43
CA PRO A 46 17.12 2.00 -23.23
C PRO A 46 17.30 0.94 -22.14
N SER A 47 18.22 1.18 -21.22
CA SER A 47 18.31 0.41 -20.00
C SER A 47 16.89 0.36 -19.48
N SER A 48 16.27 -0.80 -19.48
CA SER A 48 14.92 -0.98 -18.93
C SER A 48 15.06 -0.70 -17.44
N ARG A 49 14.90 0.56 -17.07
CA ARG A 49 14.85 0.94 -15.67
C ARG A 49 13.72 0.14 -15.09
N ALA A 50 14.04 -0.88 -14.31
CA ALA A 50 13.06 -1.75 -13.69
C ALA A 50 11.97 -0.86 -13.09
N THR A 51 10.75 -1.01 -13.56
CA THR A 51 9.62 -0.19 -13.09
C THR A 51 9.42 -0.50 -11.62
N LYS A 52 9.36 0.54 -10.78
CA LYS A 52 9.09 0.36 -9.36
C LYS A 52 7.78 -0.39 -9.16
N PRO A 53 7.69 -1.29 -8.15
CA PRO A 53 6.44 -1.97 -7.84
C PRO A 53 5.36 -0.98 -7.42
N THR A 54 4.09 -1.30 -7.71
CA THR A 54 2.96 -0.55 -7.14
C THR A 54 2.81 -0.90 -5.67
N ILE A 55 2.66 0.12 -4.83
CA ILE A 55 2.40 -0.04 -3.40
C ILE A 55 0.89 0.06 -3.17
N VAL A 56 0.29 -1.02 -2.68
CA VAL A 56 -1.13 -1.06 -2.29
C VAL A 56 -1.22 -0.96 -0.77
N LEU A 57 -1.88 0.09 -0.27
CA LEU A 57 -2.01 0.39 1.17
C LEU A 57 -3.42 0.03 1.65
N VAL A 58 -3.52 -0.77 2.72
CA VAL A 58 -4.78 -1.29 3.25
C VAL A 58 -4.90 -0.90 4.73
N HIS A 59 -5.84 0.01 5.03
CA HIS A 59 -6.06 0.54 6.37
C HIS A 59 -6.75 -0.48 7.29
N GLY A 60 -6.60 -0.26 8.60
CA GLY A 60 -7.24 -1.03 9.66
C GLY A 60 -8.65 -0.55 10.00
N ALA A 61 -9.18 -1.09 11.10
CA ALA A 61 -10.40 -0.62 11.74
C ALA A 61 -10.26 0.84 12.21
N PHE A 62 -11.37 1.52 12.38
CA PHE A 62 -11.46 2.89 12.91
C PHE A 62 -10.75 3.96 12.07
N ALA A 63 -10.28 3.62 10.86
CA ALA A 63 -9.56 4.51 9.95
C ALA A 63 -10.11 4.38 8.52
N ASP A 64 -9.59 5.20 7.63
CA ASP A 64 -9.77 5.11 6.20
C ASP A 64 -8.44 5.35 5.45
N ALA A 65 -8.47 5.29 4.12
CA ALA A 65 -7.26 5.43 3.30
C ALA A 65 -6.58 6.81 3.43
N THR A 66 -7.29 7.86 3.86
CA THR A 66 -6.70 9.20 4.05
C THR A 66 -5.72 9.24 5.21
N SER A 67 -5.82 8.28 6.14
CA SER A 67 -4.85 8.16 7.24
C SER A 67 -3.42 7.90 6.79
N PHE A 68 -3.22 7.40 5.56
CA PHE A 68 -1.89 7.17 4.96
C PHE A 68 -1.28 8.41 4.29
N GLN A 69 -1.87 9.60 4.39
CA GLN A 69 -1.47 10.79 3.60
C GLN A 69 0.03 11.09 3.64
N GLU A 70 0.67 11.03 4.82
CA GLU A 70 2.11 11.30 4.97
C GLU A 70 2.96 10.20 4.31
N LEU A 71 2.60 8.94 4.53
CA LEU A 71 3.27 7.81 3.90
C LEU A 71 3.13 7.87 2.37
N ILE A 72 1.93 8.18 1.86
CA ILE A 72 1.68 8.34 0.42
C ILE A 72 2.58 9.43 -0.14
N SER A 73 2.70 10.59 0.52
CA SER A 73 3.56 11.70 0.10
C SER A 73 5.02 11.25 -0.04
N ILE A 74 5.55 10.53 0.96
CA ILE A 74 6.92 10.00 0.93
C ILE A 74 7.12 9.00 -0.21
N LEU A 75 6.18 8.07 -0.39
CA LEU A 75 6.27 7.05 -1.45
C LEU A 75 6.19 7.67 -2.86
N GLN A 76 5.35 8.68 -3.06
CA GLN A 76 5.26 9.41 -4.32
C GLN A 76 6.54 10.20 -4.62
N GLN A 77 7.16 10.86 -3.62
CA GLN A 77 8.47 11.50 -3.77
C GLN A 77 9.56 10.49 -4.15
N LYS A 78 9.43 9.25 -3.70
CA LYS A 78 10.30 8.12 -4.09
C LYS A 78 9.89 7.51 -5.43
N HIS A 79 8.93 8.08 -6.16
CA HIS A 79 8.42 7.61 -7.46
C HIS A 79 7.79 6.22 -7.44
N TYR A 80 7.19 5.79 -6.33
CA TYR A 80 6.34 4.59 -6.31
C TYR A 80 4.94 4.94 -6.83
N PRO A 81 4.34 4.13 -7.73
CA PRO A 81 2.90 4.13 -7.93
C PRO A 81 2.23 3.68 -6.62
N VAL A 82 1.21 4.41 -6.16
CA VAL A 82 0.53 4.11 -4.89
C VAL A 82 -0.97 4.00 -5.12
N VAL A 83 -1.59 2.99 -4.52
CA VAL A 83 -3.03 2.79 -4.45
C VAL A 83 -3.41 2.61 -2.99
N ALA A 84 -4.31 3.43 -2.46
CA ALA A 84 -4.84 3.27 -1.11
C ALA A 84 -6.26 2.73 -1.18
N VAL A 85 -6.49 1.59 -0.53
CA VAL A 85 -7.78 0.89 -0.54
C VAL A 85 -8.73 1.54 0.45
N GLN A 86 -9.99 1.74 0.05
CA GLN A 86 -11.08 2.15 0.93
C GLN A 86 -11.87 0.90 1.34
N ASN A 87 -11.48 0.27 2.45
CA ASN A 87 -12.22 -0.85 3.03
C ASN A 87 -13.61 -0.43 3.48
N THR A 88 -14.58 -1.33 3.31
CA THR A 88 -15.96 -1.09 3.75
C THR A 88 -16.10 -1.20 5.27
N LEU A 89 -15.30 -2.06 5.89
CA LEU A 89 -15.33 -2.44 7.31
C LEU A 89 -16.64 -3.11 7.74
N THR A 90 -17.41 -3.65 6.78
CA THR A 90 -18.69 -4.34 7.02
C THR A 90 -18.52 -5.85 7.19
N SER A 91 -17.56 -6.46 6.50
CA SER A 91 -17.14 -7.85 6.67
C SER A 91 -15.74 -8.07 6.12
N LEU A 92 -15.04 -9.10 6.62
CA LEU A 92 -13.72 -9.47 6.12
C LEU A 92 -13.76 -9.83 4.62
N ASP A 93 -14.78 -10.58 4.19
CA ASP A 93 -14.94 -10.99 2.78
C ASP A 93 -15.12 -9.79 1.85
N ALA A 94 -15.94 -8.81 2.23
CA ALA A 94 -16.15 -7.60 1.44
C ALA A 94 -14.86 -6.79 1.27
N ASP A 95 -14.05 -6.70 2.34
CA ASP A 95 -12.79 -5.97 2.32
C ASP A 95 -11.71 -6.75 1.55
N ILE A 96 -11.68 -8.08 1.65
CA ILE A 96 -10.83 -8.95 0.82
C ILE A 96 -11.16 -8.77 -0.66
N VAL A 97 -12.44 -8.85 -1.04
CA VAL A 97 -12.88 -8.69 -2.45
C VAL A 97 -12.53 -7.31 -2.97
N THR A 98 -12.76 -6.25 -2.18
CA THR A 98 -12.43 -4.87 -2.54
C THR A 98 -10.92 -4.71 -2.76
N THR A 99 -10.11 -5.21 -1.84
CA THR A 99 -8.64 -5.15 -1.90
C THR A 99 -8.10 -5.97 -3.07
N LYS A 100 -8.58 -7.21 -3.22
CA LYS A 100 -8.16 -8.10 -4.32
C LYS A 100 -8.43 -7.48 -5.69
N ARG A 101 -9.59 -6.88 -5.90
CA ARG A 101 -9.93 -6.18 -7.15
C ARG A 101 -8.93 -5.07 -7.50
N LEU A 102 -8.46 -4.31 -6.50
CA LEU A 102 -7.48 -3.24 -6.71
C LEU A 102 -6.07 -3.81 -6.94
N ILE A 103 -5.69 -4.91 -6.29
CA ILE A 103 -4.44 -5.63 -6.57
C ILE A 103 -4.44 -6.18 -7.99
N ASP A 104 -5.51 -6.87 -8.40
CA ASP A 104 -5.64 -7.50 -9.72
C ASP A 104 -5.60 -6.47 -10.88
N ALA A 105 -6.03 -5.24 -10.62
CA ALA A 105 -5.98 -4.15 -11.59
C ALA A 105 -4.55 -3.59 -11.82
N GLN A 106 -3.57 -3.94 -10.97
CA GLN A 106 -2.21 -3.43 -11.11
C GLN A 106 -1.42 -4.22 -12.15
N LYS A 107 -0.65 -3.49 -12.97
CA LYS A 107 0.29 -4.08 -13.92
C LYS A 107 1.67 -4.19 -13.29
N GLY A 108 2.33 -5.32 -13.45
CA GLY A 108 3.68 -5.55 -12.91
C GLY A 108 3.71 -5.95 -11.44
N SER A 109 4.86 -5.79 -10.80
CA SER A 109 5.06 -6.19 -9.41
C SER A 109 4.28 -5.31 -8.43
N VAL A 110 3.74 -5.92 -7.38
CA VAL A 110 2.95 -5.26 -6.34
C VAL A 110 3.55 -5.60 -4.97
N ILE A 111 3.64 -4.60 -4.11
CA ILE A 111 3.85 -4.75 -2.67
C ILE A 111 2.57 -4.33 -1.98
N VAL A 112 2.05 -5.19 -1.10
CA VAL A 112 0.81 -4.90 -0.38
C VAL A 112 1.13 -4.66 1.09
N LEU A 113 0.73 -3.50 1.62
CA LEU A 113 0.87 -3.16 3.03
C LEU A 113 -0.49 -3.20 3.72
N GLY A 114 -0.56 -3.90 4.86
CA GLY A 114 -1.74 -3.93 5.73
C GLY A 114 -1.40 -3.42 7.12
N HIS A 115 -2.17 -2.44 7.60
CA HIS A 115 -2.11 -1.95 8.97
C HIS A 115 -3.24 -2.57 9.81
N SER A 116 -2.93 -3.04 11.01
CA SER A 116 -3.94 -3.52 11.97
C SER A 116 -4.84 -4.62 11.37
N TYR A 117 -6.15 -4.45 11.38
CA TYR A 117 -7.12 -5.31 10.68
C TYR A 117 -6.82 -5.45 9.19
N GLY A 118 -6.26 -4.42 8.54
CA GLY A 118 -5.82 -4.47 7.15
C GLY A 118 -4.80 -5.58 6.88
N GLY A 119 -4.04 -6.02 7.88
CA GLY A 119 -3.17 -7.21 7.78
C GLY A 119 -3.96 -8.50 7.55
N ALA A 120 -5.08 -8.70 8.24
CA ALA A 120 -5.97 -9.84 7.97
C ALA A 120 -6.57 -9.76 6.56
N VAL A 121 -6.93 -8.56 6.10
CA VAL A 121 -7.44 -8.34 4.74
C VAL A 121 -6.40 -8.72 3.69
N ILE A 122 -5.14 -8.25 3.81
CA ILE A 122 -4.09 -8.59 2.81
C ILE A 122 -3.70 -10.06 2.85
N THR A 123 -3.83 -10.71 4.01
CA THR A 123 -3.61 -12.15 4.19
C THR A 123 -4.50 -12.97 3.24
N GLY A 124 -5.76 -12.57 3.09
CA GLY A 124 -6.69 -13.20 2.13
C GLY A 124 -6.57 -12.66 0.71
N ALA A 125 -6.54 -11.33 0.57
CA ALA A 125 -6.63 -10.66 -0.73
C ALA A 125 -5.43 -10.90 -1.66
N ALA A 126 -4.24 -11.08 -1.10
CA ALA A 126 -3.02 -11.31 -1.88
C ALA A 126 -2.80 -12.78 -2.26
N ALA A 127 -3.56 -13.70 -1.67
CA ALA A 127 -3.37 -15.12 -1.91
C ALA A 127 -3.59 -15.50 -3.38
N GLY A 128 -2.64 -16.26 -3.94
CA GLY A 128 -2.70 -16.74 -5.33
C GLY A 128 -2.47 -15.67 -6.41
N ASN A 129 -2.18 -14.42 -6.05
CA ASN A 129 -1.87 -13.38 -7.04
C ASN A 129 -0.39 -13.36 -7.39
N ALA A 130 -0.05 -13.72 -8.64
CA ALA A 130 1.34 -13.81 -9.11
C ALA A 130 2.08 -12.46 -9.18
N ASN A 131 1.34 -11.33 -9.21
CA ASN A 131 1.93 -10.00 -9.25
C ASN A 131 2.36 -9.53 -7.84
N VAL A 132 1.77 -10.07 -6.77
CA VAL A 132 2.17 -9.71 -5.40
C VAL A 132 3.49 -10.38 -5.08
N LYS A 133 4.52 -9.57 -4.86
CA LYS A 133 5.90 -10.03 -4.63
C LYS A 133 6.35 -9.87 -3.19
N ALA A 134 5.66 -9.04 -2.41
CA ALA A 134 5.96 -8.81 -1.01
C ALA A 134 4.71 -8.37 -0.22
N LEU A 135 4.68 -8.73 1.06
CA LEU A 135 3.68 -8.28 2.03
C LEU A 135 4.38 -7.51 3.15
N VAL A 136 3.79 -6.38 3.55
CA VAL A 136 4.27 -5.58 4.68
C VAL A 136 3.15 -5.46 5.71
N TYR A 137 3.37 -6.00 6.90
CA TYR A 137 2.44 -5.92 8.02
C TYR A 137 2.92 -4.85 8.98
N VAL A 138 2.05 -3.93 9.34
CA VAL A 138 2.37 -2.79 10.22
C VAL A 138 1.43 -2.82 11.41
N ALA A 139 1.94 -3.18 12.61
CA ALA A 139 1.12 -3.34 13.83
C ALA A 139 -0.18 -4.11 13.52
N ALA A 140 -0.09 -5.34 12.99
CA ALA A 140 -1.17 -5.92 12.22
C ALA A 140 -1.53 -7.37 12.61
N PHE A 141 -2.81 -7.73 12.44
CA PHE A 141 -3.23 -9.12 12.45
C PHE A 141 -2.69 -9.86 11.22
N ALA A 142 -2.17 -11.07 11.45
CA ALA A 142 -1.70 -11.96 10.39
C ALA A 142 -2.23 -13.39 10.65
N PRO A 143 -3.56 -13.60 10.49
CA PRO A 143 -4.15 -14.91 10.76
C PRO A 143 -3.62 -15.97 9.80
N ASP A 144 -3.67 -17.22 10.23
CA ASP A 144 -3.42 -18.37 9.36
C ASP A 144 -4.69 -18.76 8.59
N ALA A 145 -4.57 -19.66 7.63
CA ALA A 145 -5.72 -20.21 6.91
C ALA A 145 -6.74 -20.79 7.90
N ASN A 146 -8.00 -20.38 7.75
CA ASN A 146 -9.13 -20.76 8.62
C ASN A 146 -8.97 -20.37 10.10
N GLU A 147 -8.02 -19.52 10.45
CA GLU A 147 -7.88 -18.95 11.79
C GLU A 147 -8.72 -17.67 11.89
N PRO A 148 -9.64 -17.55 12.87
CA PRO A 148 -10.36 -16.30 13.08
C PRO A 148 -9.39 -15.12 13.38
N VAL A 149 -9.68 -13.93 12.85
CA VAL A 149 -8.80 -12.77 12.97
C VAL A 149 -8.40 -12.48 14.41
N GLY A 150 -9.36 -12.54 15.33
CA GLY A 150 -9.15 -12.28 16.76
C GLY A 150 -8.74 -13.49 17.60
N ALA A 151 -8.58 -14.68 17.03
CA ALA A 151 -8.45 -15.94 17.79
C ALA A 151 -7.29 -15.97 18.79
N LEU A 152 -6.19 -15.29 18.47
CA LEU A 152 -4.99 -15.31 19.30
C LEU A 152 -4.96 -14.21 20.37
N GLN A 153 -5.83 -13.19 20.29
CA GLN A 153 -5.85 -12.10 21.27
C GLN A 153 -6.08 -12.61 22.70
N GLY A 154 -6.93 -13.61 22.89
CA GLY A 154 -7.21 -14.19 24.21
C GLY A 154 -6.06 -14.97 24.82
N LYS A 155 -4.98 -15.24 24.09
CA LYS A 155 -3.76 -15.91 24.60
C LYS A 155 -2.75 -14.95 25.22
N TYR A 156 -2.96 -13.67 25.06
CA TYR A 156 -2.09 -12.60 25.55
C TYR A 156 -2.87 -11.68 26.50
N THR A 157 -2.16 -10.89 27.28
CA THR A 157 -2.80 -9.84 28.08
C THR A 157 -3.64 -8.95 27.18
N PRO A 158 -4.95 -8.76 27.46
CA PRO A 158 -5.80 -7.91 26.65
C PRO A 158 -5.24 -6.49 26.54
N PRO A 159 -5.12 -5.92 25.33
CA PRO A 159 -4.64 -4.57 25.18
C PRO A 159 -5.67 -3.55 25.69
N PRO A 160 -5.25 -2.34 26.08
CA PRO A 160 -6.15 -1.28 26.59
C PRO A 160 -7.35 -0.98 25.68
N LEU A 161 -7.19 -1.11 24.35
CA LEU A 161 -8.28 -0.94 23.37
C LEU A 161 -9.50 -1.82 23.68
N SER A 162 -9.30 -3.03 24.21
CA SER A 162 -10.40 -3.95 24.53
C SER A 162 -11.43 -3.35 25.49
N ASN A 163 -11.00 -2.45 26.38
CA ASN A 163 -11.84 -1.77 27.37
C ASN A 163 -12.35 -0.38 26.88
N ALA A 164 -12.05 -0.03 25.62
CA ALA A 164 -12.44 1.23 25.03
C ALA A 164 -13.39 1.03 23.83
N LEU A 165 -13.75 -0.20 23.48
CA LEU A 165 -14.68 -0.50 22.40
C LEU A 165 -16.12 -0.25 22.85
N VAL A 166 -16.88 0.46 22.00
CA VAL A 166 -18.29 0.78 22.19
C VAL A 166 -19.08 0.22 21.02
N PRO A 167 -19.91 -0.83 21.23
CA PRO A 167 -20.75 -1.35 20.18
C PRO A 167 -21.99 -0.48 19.98
N ASP A 168 -22.46 -0.36 18.72
CA ASP A 168 -23.79 0.14 18.42
C ASP A 168 -24.83 -0.97 18.33
N ALA A 169 -26.10 -0.60 18.12
CA ALA A 169 -27.21 -1.57 18.03
C ALA A 169 -27.13 -2.50 16.82
N ALA A 170 -26.35 -2.17 15.80
CA ALA A 170 -26.13 -2.99 14.60
C ALA A 170 -24.87 -3.87 14.71
N GLY A 171 -24.16 -3.83 15.85
CA GLY A 171 -22.96 -4.62 16.09
C GLY A 171 -21.68 -4.02 15.49
N PHE A 172 -21.72 -2.74 15.08
CA PHE A 172 -20.50 -2.03 14.73
C PHE A 172 -19.80 -1.50 15.97
N LEU A 173 -18.48 -1.57 15.94
CA LEU A 173 -17.60 -1.14 17.02
C LEU A 173 -17.02 0.24 16.72
N TYR A 174 -16.98 1.07 17.74
CA TYR A 174 -16.29 2.35 17.81
C TYR A 174 -15.28 2.29 18.94
N VAL A 175 -14.31 3.18 18.92
CA VAL A 175 -13.46 3.46 20.09
C VAL A 175 -14.07 4.66 20.82
N ASP A 176 -14.20 4.55 22.15
CA ASP A 176 -14.60 5.69 23.01
C ASP A 176 -13.71 6.89 22.70
N THR A 177 -14.32 7.99 22.27
CA THR A 177 -13.62 9.20 21.83
C THR A 177 -12.72 9.80 22.90
N ALA A 178 -13.09 9.67 24.19
CA ALA A 178 -12.28 10.15 25.30
C ALA A 178 -11.02 9.30 25.52
N LYS A 179 -11.03 8.03 25.13
CA LYS A 179 -9.93 7.08 25.27
C LYS A 179 -9.11 6.91 23.99
N PHE A 180 -9.65 7.36 22.84
CA PHE A 180 -9.10 7.08 21.51
C PHE A 180 -7.59 7.36 21.42
N ARG A 181 -7.14 8.53 21.90
CA ARG A 181 -5.73 8.88 21.88
C ARG A 181 -4.88 7.83 22.57
N ASP A 182 -5.23 7.49 23.81
CA ASP A 182 -4.39 6.66 24.67
C ASP A 182 -4.35 5.20 24.20
N VAL A 183 -5.40 4.72 23.52
CA VAL A 183 -5.49 3.31 23.09
C VAL A 183 -5.15 3.09 21.61
N VAL A 184 -5.11 4.14 20.79
CA VAL A 184 -4.83 4.01 19.33
C VAL A 184 -3.60 4.82 18.92
N ALA A 185 -3.46 6.05 19.42
CA ALA A 185 -2.55 7.04 18.85
C ALA A 185 -1.85 7.88 19.93
N ALA A 186 -1.30 7.21 20.96
CA ALA A 186 -0.74 7.86 22.15
C ALA A 186 0.42 8.80 21.83
N ASP A 187 1.21 8.51 20.80
CA ASP A 187 2.36 9.27 20.35
C ASP A 187 2.04 10.41 19.37
N LEU A 188 0.77 10.56 18.98
CA LEU A 188 0.35 11.66 18.11
C LEU A 188 -0.06 12.92 18.88
N PRO A 189 0.07 14.11 18.24
CA PRO A 189 -0.43 15.36 18.79
C PRO A 189 -1.93 15.33 19.10
N VAL A 190 -2.34 15.85 20.26
CA VAL A 190 -3.74 15.85 20.73
C VAL A 190 -4.71 16.40 19.69
N ARG A 191 -4.32 17.43 18.93
CA ARG A 191 -5.17 18.02 17.89
C ARG A 191 -5.54 17.00 16.81
N LEU A 192 -4.59 16.17 16.38
CA LEU A 192 -4.83 15.16 15.35
C LEU A 192 -5.70 14.02 15.90
N THR A 193 -5.42 13.56 17.12
CA THR A 193 -6.18 12.46 17.73
C THR A 193 -7.62 12.82 18.04
N ARG A 194 -7.90 14.08 18.41
CA ARG A 194 -9.29 14.58 18.57
C ARG A 194 -10.08 14.55 17.26
N ILE A 195 -9.45 14.88 16.13
CA ILE A 195 -10.08 14.77 14.82
C ILE A 195 -10.31 13.30 14.49
N ALA A 196 -9.28 12.46 14.60
CA ALA A 196 -9.38 11.04 14.29
C ALA A 196 -10.45 10.33 15.12
N ALA A 197 -10.60 10.68 16.40
CA ALA A 197 -11.61 10.11 17.29
C ALA A 197 -13.06 10.37 16.81
N VAL A 198 -13.35 11.54 16.23
CA VAL A 198 -14.72 11.88 15.78
C VAL A 198 -14.95 11.52 14.30
N THR A 199 -13.90 11.29 13.53
CA THR A 199 -13.97 10.88 12.12
C THR A 199 -13.73 9.39 11.93
N GLN A 200 -13.51 8.64 13.02
CA GLN A 200 -13.29 7.20 12.96
C GLN A 200 -14.39 6.47 12.18
N LYS A 201 -14.01 5.55 11.33
CA LYS A 201 -14.94 4.70 10.59
C LYS A 201 -15.25 3.44 11.41
N PRO A 202 -16.53 3.16 11.73
CA PRO A 202 -16.89 1.99 12.50
C PRO A 202 -16.57 0.71 11.76
N VAL A 203 -16.28 -0.37 12.50
CA VAL A 203 -16.03 -1.70 11.97
C VAL A 203 -17.04 -2.70 12.49
N SER A 204 -17.58 -3.56 11.65
CA SER A 204 -18.42 -4.66 12.11
C SER A 204 -17.63 -5.58 13.05
N GLY A 205 -18.19 -5.88 14.22
CA GLY A 205 -17.59 -6.84 15.17
C GLY A 205 -17.37 -8.24 14.57
N SER A 206 -18.13 -8.60 13.54
CA SER A 206 -18.03 -9.88 12.85
C SER A 206 -16.66 -10.11 12.16
N VAL A 207 -15.91 -9.05 11.83
CA VAL A 207 -14.60 -9.19 11.18
C VAL A 207 -13.58 -9.94 12.06
N PHE A 208 -13.71 -9.86 13.40
CA PHE A 208 -12.79 -10.50 14.32
C PHE A 208 -13.04 -12.01 14.51
N THR A 209 -14.23 -12.48 14.15
CA THR A 209 -14.59 -13.92 14.15
C THR A 209 -14.49 -14.54 12.76
N ALA A 210 -14.35 -13.73 11.73
CA ALA A 210 -14.21 -14.19 10.35
C ALA A 210 -12.83 -14.81 10.09
N THR A 211 -12.78 -15.70 9.08
CA THR A 211 -11.58 -16.43 8.64
C THR A 211 -11.32 -16.20 7.17
N THR A 212 -10.10 -16.46 6.72
CA THR A 212 -9.77 -16.57 5.28
C THR A 212 -9.30 -18.00 4.98
N PRO A 213 -9.70 -18.60 3.83
CA PRO A 213 -9.31 -19.98 3.52
C PRO A 213 -7.83 -20.13 3.19
N GLN A 214 -7.14 -19.04 2.89
CA GLN A 214 -5.73 -19.03 2.53
C GLN A 214 -4.98 -17.93 3.29
N ALA A 215 -3.70 -18.18 3.55
CA ALA A 215 -2.82 -17.20 4.18
C ALA A 215 -1.67 -16.87 3.21
N ALA A 216 -1.74 -15.70 2.56
CA ALA A 216 -0.79 -15.27 1.54
C ALA A 216 0.67 -15.28 2.02
N TRP A 217 0.90 -14.97 3.30
CA TRP A 217 2.23 -14.95 3.92
C TRP A 217 2.92 -16.32 3.97
N ARG A 218 2.19 -17.42 3.74
CA ARG A 218 2.79 -18.77 3.65
C ARG A 218 3.64 -18.96 2.39
N THR A 219 3.38 -18.18 1.35
CA THR A 219 4.04 -18.31 0.04
C THR A 219 4.70 -17.02 -0.45
N ILE A 220 4.34 -15.88 0.12
CA ILE A 220 4.85 -14.57 -0.29
C ILE A 220 5.80 -14.04 0.79
N PRO A 221 7.03 -13.61 0.43
CA PRO A 221 7.96 -12.98 1.36
C PRO A 221 7.31 -11.83 2.12
N SER A 222 7.53 -11.77 3.42
CA SER A 222 6.81 -10.85 4.30
C SER A 222 7.76 -10.05 5.19
N TRP A 223 7.40 -8.80 5.44
CA TRP A 223 8.00 -7.88 6.40
C TRP A 223 6.96 -7.57 7.48
N TYR A 224 7.42 -7.45 8.71
CA TYR A 224 6.55 -7.14 9.83
C TYR A 224 7.16 -6.03 10.69
N MET A 225 6.38 -4.98 10.94
CA MET A 225 6.76 -3.89 11.83
C MET A 225 5.95 -3.99 13.12
N VAL A 226 6.65 -4.23 14.22
CA VAL A 226 6.08 -4.34 15.56
C VAL A 226 6.07 -2.96 16.22
N ALA A 227 4.91 -2.52 16.73
CA ALA A 227 4.79 -1.32 17.54
C ALA A 227 4.99 -1.66 19.02
N THR A 228 6.11 -1.23 19.63
CA THR A 228 6.45 -1.70 20.98
C THR A 228 5.59 -1.08 22.08
N ASP A 229 4.96 0.05 21.82
CA ASP A 229 4.03 0.75 22.72
C ASP A 229 2.58 0.66 22.21
N ASP A 230 2.23 -0.44 21.50
CA ASP A 230 0.89 -0.66 20.96
C ASP A 230 -0.11 -0.99 22.10
N HIS A 231 -1.18 -0.22 22.16
CA HIS A 231 -2.29 -0.41 23.09
C HIS A 231 -3.55 -0.99 22.40
N ALA A 232 -3.49 -1.28 21.10
CA ALA A 232 -4.59 -1.85 20.33
C ALA A 232 -4.38 -3.33 20.00
N ILE A 233 -3.15 -3.73 19.71
CA ILE A 233 -2.72 -5.14 19.60
C ILE A 233 -1.57 -5.34 20.60
N ASN A 234 -1.60 -6.46 21.34
CA ASN A 234 -0.49 -6.76 22.26
C ASN A 234 0.83 -6.93 21.47
N PRO A 235 1.93 -6.22 21.79
CA PRO A 235 3.19 -6.33 21.05
C PRO A 235 3.77 -7.76 21.02
N ASP A 236 3.52 -8.58 22.04
CA ASP A 236 3.97 -9.97 22.02
C ASP A 236 3.16 -10.84 21.04
N LEU A 237 1.91 -10.50 20.80
CA LEU A 237 1.13 -11.12 19.72
C LEU A 237 1.67 -10.70 18.35
N GLU A 238 2.06 -9.45 18.16
CA GLU A 238 2.69 -8.98 16.92
C GLU A 238 4.02 -9.72 16.66
N ARG A 239 4.88 -9.86 17.70
CA ARG A 239 6.11 -10.65 17.64
C ARG A 239 5.85 -12.12 17.30
N PHE A 240 4.77 -12.69 17.86
CA PHE A 240 4.36 -14.05 17.52
C PHE A 240 3.99 -14.17 16.04
N TYR A 241 3.20 -13.24 15.48
CA TYR A 241 2.88 -13.23 14.06
C TYR A 241 4.14 -13.11 13.20
N ALA A 242 5.00 -12.17 13.48
CA ALA A 242 6.26 -11.96 12.75
C ALA A 242 7.13 -13.23 12.74
N LYS A 243 7.29 -13.88 13.90
CA LYS A 243 8.05 -15.13 14.04
C LYS A 243 7.39 -16.29 13.28
N ARG A 244 6.06 -16.46 13.38
CA ARG A 244 5.30 -17.51 12.69
C ARG A 244 5.46 -17.42 11.18
N MET A 245 5.38 -16.22 10.65
CA MET A 245 5.51 -15.91 9.23
C MET A 245 6.97 -15.96 8.74
N LYS A 246 7.96 -16.07 9.65
CA LYS A 246 9.39 -15.89 9.35
C LYS A 246 9.66 -14.56 8.63
N ALA A 247 8.94 -13.51 9.02
CA ALA A 247 9.01 -12.20 8.39
C ALA A 247 10.33 -11.49 8.73
N HIS A 248 10.80 -10.64 7.81
CA HIS A 248 11.81 -9.63 8.13
C HIS A 248 11.20 -8.67 9.14
N THR A 249 11.70 -8.69 10.39
CA THR A 249 11.05 -7.99 11.51
C THR A 249 11.80 -6.72 11.88
N THR A 250 11.07 -5.62 12.05
CA THR A 250 11.55 -4.35 12.59
C THR A 250 10.67 -3.96 13.78
N GLU A 251 11.27 -3.60 14.90
CA GLU A 251 10.53 -3.04 16.05
C GLU A 251 10.68 -1.52 16.09
N VAL A 252 9.59 -0.81 16.32
CA VAL A 252 9.55 0.65 16.40
C VAL A 252 8.88 1.05 17.71
N LYS A 253 9.50 1.96 18.43
CA LYS A 253 8.89 2.55 19.63
C LYS A 253 7.82 3.55 19.22
N SER A 254 6.62 3.05 19.00
CA SER A 254 5.47 3.84 18.56
C SER A 254 4.17 3.28 19.13
N SER A 255 3.11 4.09 19.09
CA SER A 255 1.74 3.61 19.29
C SER A 255 1.29 2.79 18.07
N HIS A 256 0.03 2.33 18.10
CA HIS A 256 -0.58 1.50 17.05
C HIS A 256 -0.49 2.11 15.63
N VAL A 257 -0.46 3.42 15.49
CA VAL A 257 -0.52 4.13 14.20
C VAL A 257 0.86 4.61 13.73
N MET A 258 1.88 3.74 13.80
CA MET A 258 3.25 4.11 13.43
C MET A 258 3.38 4.64 11.99
N TYR A 259 2.50 4.27 11.08
CA TYR A 259 2.52 4.80 9.71
C TYR A 259 2.15 6.30 9.63
N ILE A 260 1.60 6.86 10.74
CA ILE A 260 1.34 8.30 10.90
C ILE A 260 2.48 8.96 11.68
N SER A 261 2.94 8.35 12.79
CA SER A 261 3.99 8.92 13.64
C SER A 261 5.40 8.68 13.11
N HIS A 262 5.63 7.58 12.41
CA HIS A 262 6.93 7.15 11.87
C HIS A 262 6.83 6.76 10.37
N PRO A 263 6.23 7.62 9.50
CA PRO A 263 6.00 7.28 8.10
C PRO A 263 7.29 7.01 7.32
N ALA A 264 8.41 7.64 7.71
CA ALA A 264 9.72 7.42 7.09
C ALA A 264 10.27 6.01 7.38
N ASP A 265 10.05 5.46 8.57
CA ASP A 265 10.45 4.09 8.91
C ASP A 265 9.64 3.07 8.12
N VAL A 266 8.33 3.30 7.98
CA VAL A 266 7.46 2.44 7.14
C VAL A 266 7.89 2.50 5.68
N ALA A 267 8.18 3.68 5.14
CA ALA A 267 8.69 3.83 3.78
C ALA A 267 10.04 3.13 3.58
N ARG A 268 10.92 3.13 4.58
CA ARG A 268 12.21 2.41 4.54
C ARG A 268 11.99 0.89 4.44
N VAL A 269 11.07 0.32 5.20
CA VAL A 269 10.75 -1.11 5.13
C VAL A 269 10.13 -1.47 3.76
N ILE A 270 9.31 -0.60 3.19
CA ILE A 270 8.82 -0.77 1.80
C ILE A 270 9.97 -0.74 0.79
N ASP A 271 10.95 0.17 0.94
CA ASP A 271 12.15 0.20 0.09
C ASP A 271 12.98 -1.10 0.21
N GLU A 272 13.15 -1.63 1.42
CA GLU A 272 13.83 -2.91 1.66
C GLU A 272 13.13 -4.06 0.93
N ALA A 273 11.81 -4.14 1.04
CA ALA A 273 11.01 -5.12 0.32
C ALA A 273 11.16 -4.96 -1.20
N ALA A 274 11.07 -3.74 -1.73
CA ALA A 274 11.22 -3.44 -3.15
C ALA A 274 12.60 -3.82 -3.70
N ASN A 275 13.67 -3.54 -2.95
CA ASN A 275 15.03 -3.90 -3.35
C ASN A 275 15.23 -5.42 -3.38
N THR A 276 14.67 -6.14 -2.39
CA THR A 276 14.77 -7.60 -2.30
C THR A 276 14.12 -8.28 -3.49
N ILE A 277 12.90 -7.86 -3.87
CA ILE A 277 12.20 -8.44 -5.02
C ILE A 277 12.89 -8.11 -6.36
N THR A 278 13.48 -6.91 -6.49
CA THR A 278 14.22 -6.52 -7.69
C THR A 278 15.49 -7.35 -7.86
N MET A 279 16.21 -7.62 -6.77
CA MET A 279 17.41 -8.48 -6.80
C MET A 279 17.07 -9.92 -7.14
N ALA A 280 15.94 -10.46 -6.71
CA ALA A 280 15.47 -11.80 -7.07
C ALA A 280 15.16 -11.89 -8.56
N SER A 281 14.42 -10.92 -9.12
CA SER A 281 14.05 -10.90 -10.55
C SER A 281 15.26 -10.77 -11.52
N ASN A 282 16.40 -10.28 -11.04
CA ASN A 282 17.61 -10.15 -11.85
C ASN A 282 18.51 -11.43 -11.84
N ARG A 283 18.13 -12.45 -11.06
CA ARG A 283 18.87 -13.71 -10.94
C ARG A 283 18.23 -14.86 -11.75
N ASP A 284 16.98 -14.68 -12.13
CA ASP A 284 16.20 -15.60 -12.98
C ASP A 284 16.31 -15.18 -14.46
#